data_68459bc8da20c59700d6aa84a1be5d0f
#
_entry.id   68459bc8da20c59700d6aa84a1be5d0f
#
_cell.length_a   1.000
_cell.length_b   1.000
_cell.length_c   1.000
_cell.angle_alpha   90.00
_cell.angle_beta   90.00
_cell.angle_gamma   90.00
#
_symmetry.space_group_name_H-M   'P 1'
#
loop_
_entity.id
_entity.type
_entity.pdbx_description
1 polymer ?
#
loop_
_entity_poly.entity_id
_entity_poly.type
_entity_poly.pdbx_seq_one_letter_code
_entity_poly.pdbx_strand_id
1 'polypeptide(L)'
;MGMSLESMAIEMPKVFGHPNRVGFRGVLTVVDAASDKAPAGARGHRVLLTRAAAEEAIPSLLGMALDYSPRLDGHDTRRKIGVITRAEIVGREVTVAGFLYGRDFPEMVAEIGKNPTHSQRARMNGVSGNPKHAGEGIPAAEAGLGMSYEIADAVVEDIKANVWILNQLTFTGAAVLRRNKAAYKSTWIELG
;
A
#
# COMPACT_ATOMS: atom_id res chain seq x y z
N MET A 1 22.91 49.63 -6.14
CA MET A 1 21.58 49.28 -5.58
C MET A 1 21.46 47.76 -5.63
N GLY A 2 21.68 47.12 -4.50
CA GLY A 2 21.48 45.66 -4.39
C GLY A 2 20.03 45.40 -4.01
N MET A 3 19.28 44.67 -4.86
CA MET A 3 17.98 44.15 -4.48
C MET A 3 18.21 42.91 -3.62
N SER A 4 17.83 43.01 -2.34
CA SER A 4 17.69 41.86 -1.45
C SER A 4 16.37 41.19 -1.81
N LEU A 5 16.43 39.98 -2.38
CA LEU A 5 15.26 39.08 -2.47
C LEU A 5 15.06 38.44 -1.11
N GLU A 6 14.18 38.98 -0.29
CA GLU A 6 13.67 38.28 0.87
C GLU A 6 12.82 37.10 0.35
N SER A 7 13.33 35.92 0.58
CA SER A 7 12.55 34.69 0.42
C SER A 7 11.33 34.79 1.34
N MET A 8 10.13 34.95 0.77
CA MET A 8 8.90 34.79 1.52
C MET A 8 8.79 33.32 1.92
N ALA A 9 9.30 32.97 3.09
CA ALA A 9 8.96 31.73 3.73
C ALA A 9 7.47 31.81 4.09
N ILE A 10 6.63 31.14 3.29
CA ILE A 10 5.24 30.92 3.68
C ILE A 10 5.30 29.97 4.87
N GLU A 11 5.16 30.49 6.08
CA GLU A 11 4.94 29.68 7.25
C GLU A 11 3.63 28.92 7.04
N MET A 12 3.73 27.63 6.74
CA MET A 12 2.58 26.76 6.72
C MET A 12 1.96 26.75 8.11
N PRO A 13 0.72 27.22 8.27
CA PRO A 13 0.09 27.22 9.59
C PRO A 13 0.07 25.79 10.13
N LYS A 14 0.56 25.58 11.34
CA LYS A 14 0.43 24.31 12.07
C LYS A 14 -1.05 24.11 12.42
N VAL A 15 -1.82 23.61 11.46
CA VAL A 15 -3.24 23.31 11.68
C VAL A 15 -3.32 21.99 12.40
N PHE A 16 -3.48 22.03 13.71
CA PHE A 16 -3.88 20.87 14.50
C PHE A 16 -5.28 20.43 14.02
N GLY A 17 -5.42 19.15 13.63
CA GLY A 17 -6.72 18.61 13.25
C GLY A 17 -7.26 19.13 11.91
N HIS A 18 -6.43 19.21 10.87
CA HIS A 18 -6.93 19.55 9.52
C HIS A 18 -8.01 18.57 9.09
N PRO A 19 -9.27 19.02 8.86
CA PRO A 19 -10.44 18.14 8.71
C PRO A 19 -10.36 17.21 7.51
N ASN A 20 -9.49 17.52 6.53
CA ASN A 20 -9.30 16.69 5.33
C ASN A 20 -8.06 15.79 5.41
N ARG A 21 -7.33 15.78 6.55
CA ARG A 21 -6.13 14.95 6.71
C ARG A 21 -6.37 13.89 7.77
N VAL A 22 -6.61 12.66 7.32
CA VAL A 22 -6.72 11.48 8.18
C VAL A 22 -5.48 10.61 7.97
N GLY A 23 -4.68 10.40 9.01
CA GLY A 23 -3.48 9.57 8.93
C GLY A 23 -3.80 8.14 8.53
N PHE A 24 -2.91 7.52 7.76
CA PHE A 24 -2.92 6.08 7.51
C PHE A 24 -1.51 5.52 7.58
N ARG A 25 -1.42 4.22 7.80
CA ARG A 25 -0.23 3.42 7.63
C ARG A 25 -0.59 2.04 7.06
N GLY A 26 0.39 1.37 6.46
CA GLY A 26 0.15 0.05 5.90
C GLY A 26 1.40 -0.62 5.35
N VAL A 27 1.23 -1.84 4.89
CA VAL A 27 2.24 -2.60 4.13
C VAL A 27 1.81 -2.63 2.68
N LEU A 28 2.63 -2.01 1.82
CA LEU A 28 2.37 -1.92 0.38
C LEU A 28 2.72 -3.22 -0.33
N THR A 29 3.85 -3.82 0.04
CA THR A 29 4.37 -5.08 -0.52
C THR A 29 5.42 -5.69 0.40
N VAL A 30 5.96 -6.84 0.01
CA VAL A 30 7.08 -7.49 0.69
C VAL A 30 8.24 -7.73 -0.28
N VAL A 31 9.46 -7.70 0.23
CA VAL A 31 10.69 -8.01 -0.50
C VAL A 31 11.13 -9.45 -0.25
N ASP A 32 11.93 -9.99 -1.17
CA ASP A 32 12.55 -11.31 -1.09
C ASP A 32 11.55 -12.45 -0.83
N ALA A 33 10.31 -12.27 -1.32
CA ALA A 33 9.26 -13.28 -1.31
C ALA A 33 8.48 -13.23 -2.60
N ALA A 34 8.14 -14.39 -3.12
CA ALA A 34 7.27 -14.48 -4.28
C ALA A 34 5.84 -14.08 -3.90
N SER A 35 5.16 -13.34 -4.78
CA SER A 35 3.75 -13.00 -4.60
C SER A 35 2.88 -14.25 -4.47
N ASP A 36 1.77 -14.15 -3.73
CA ASP A 36 0.84 -15.29 -3.56
C ASP A 36 0.15 -15.66 -4.87
N LYS A 37 -0.07 -14.65 -5.72
CA LYS A 37 -0.64 -14.81 -7.07
C LYS A 37 0.02 -13.86 -8.06
N ALA A 38 -0.15 -14.14 -9.33
CA ALA A 38 0.34 -13.27 -10.40
C ALA A 38 -0.35 -11.89 -10.33
N PRO A 39 0.39 -10.77 -10.25
CA PRO A 39 -0.20 -9.44 -10.39
C PRO A 39 -0.64 -9.20 -11.83
N ALA A 40 -1.54 -8.23 -12.02
CA ALA A 40 -1.91 -7.76 -13.34
C ALA A 40 -0.66 -7.28 -14.09
N GLY A 41 -0.54 -7.60 -15.38
CA GLY A 41 0.62 -7.26 -16.21
C GLY A 41 1.79 -8.27 -16.14
N ALA A 42 1.86 -9.14 -15.15
CA ALA A 42 2.91 -10.18 -15.06
C ALA A 42 2.64 -11.43 -15.92
N ARG A 43 1.69 -11.37 -16.85
CA ARG A 43 1.37 -12.45 -17.81
C ARG A 43 1.18 -13.84 -17.17
N GLY A 44 0.65 -13.87 -15.95
CA GLY A 44 0.44 -15.11 -15.19
C GLY A 44 1.63 -15.53 -14.33
N HIS A 45 2.77 -14.85 -14.41
CA HIS A 45 3.92 -15.13 -13.55
C HIS A 45 3.75 -14.51 -12.17
N ARG A 46 4.15 -15.22 -11.14
CA ARG A 46 4.35 -14.63 -9.82
C ARG A 46 5.59 -13.74 -9.86
N VAL A 47 5.64 -12.75 -8.99
CA VAL A 47 6.76 -11.80 -8.93
C VAL A 47 7.45 -11.84 -7.57
N LEU A 48 8.75 -11.61 -7.56
CA LEU A 48 9.56 -11.41 -6.37
C LEU A 48 10.29 -10.08 -6.55
N LEU A 49 10.04 -9.15 -5.66
CA LEU A 49 10.77 -7.89 -5.59
C LEU A 49 12.01 -8.08 -4.72
N THR A 50 13.21 -7.88 -5.28
CA THR A 50 14.43 -7.96 -4.47
C THR A 50 14.53 -6.77 -3.53
N ARG A 51 15.16 -6.97 -2.37
CA ARG A 51 15.40 -5.88 -1.40
C ARG A 51 16.16 -4.72 -2.05
N ALA A 52 17.23 -5.02 -2.78
CA ALA A 52 18.05 -4.00 -3.43
C ALA A 52 17.22 -3.13 -4.40
N ALA A 53 16.41 -3.76 -5.25
CA ALA A 53 15.53 -3.03 -6.16
C ALA A 53 14.47 -2.19 -5.42
N ALA A 54 13.95 -2.71 -4.29
CA ALA A 54 13.01 -1.95 -3.48
C ALA A 54 13.66 -0.74 -2.81
N GLU A 55 14.87 -0.89 -2.26
CA GLU A 55 15.62 0.20 -1.63
C GLU A 55 15.89 1.36 -2.62
N GLU A 56 16.28 1.03 -3.84
CA GLU A 56 16.47 2.01 -4.91
C GLU A 56 15.16 2.68 -5.33
N ALA A 57 14.04 1.94 -5.32
CA ALA A 57 12.74 2.43 -5.77
C ALA A 57 11.95 3.21 -4.71
N ILE A 58 12.23 3.04 -3.41
CA ILE A 58 11.51 3.71 -2.30
C ILE A 58 11.33 5.23 -2.50
N PRO A 59 12.31 6.01 -2.98
CA PRO A 59 12.12 7.43 -3.20
C PRO A 59 10.94 7.77 -4.13
N SER A 60 10.60 6.89 -5.08
CA SER A 60 9.46 7.08 -5.99
C SER A 60 8.10 6.96 -5.29
N LEU A 61 8.03 6.40 -4.09
CA LEU A 61 6.81 6.35 -3.29
C LEU A 61 6.51 7.66 -2.55
N LEU A 62 7.52 8.51 -2.35
CA LEU A 62 7.32 9.77 -1.62
C LEU A 62 6.56 10.78 -2.49
N GLY A 63 5.41 11.23 -2.00
CA GLY A 63 4.49 12.07 -2.77
C GLY A 63 3.57 11.26 -3.70
N MET A 64 3.69 9.92 -3.73
CA MET A 64 2.82 9.06 -4.53
C MET A 64 1.38 9.17 -4.06
N ALA A 65 0.48 9.43 -5.01
CA ALA A 65 -0.95 9.43 -4.73
C ALA A 65 -1.45 8.00 -4.50
N LEU A 66 -2.27 7.83 -3.47
CA LEU A 66 -2.98 6.59 -3.18
C LEU A 66 -4.34 6.62 -3.87
N ASP A 67 -4.68 5.60 -4.64
CA ASP A 67 -5.94 5.49 -5.34
C ASP A 67 -6.80 4.28 -4.89
N TYR A 68 -8.01 4.17 -5.44
CA TYR A 68 -8.87 3.01 -5.28
C TYR A 68 -9.87 2.91 -6.44
N SER A 69 -10.26 1.70 -6.80
CA SER A 69 -11.44 1.49 -7.64
C SER A 69 -12.70 1.38 -6.77
N PRO A 70 -13.89 1.78 -7.27
CA PRO A 70 -15.14 1.67 -6.50
C PRO A 70 -15.47 0.24 -6.03
N ARG A 71 -14.96 -0.77 -6.74
CA ARG A 71 -15.11 -2.20 -6.39
C ARG A 71 -14.03 -2.69 -5.43
N LEU A 72 -13.02 -1.87 -5.15
CA LEU A 72 -11.84 -2.26 -4.37
C LEU A 72 -11.14 -3.49 -4.94
N ASP A 73 -11.04 -3.58 -6.26
CA ASP A 73 -10.48 -4.72 -6.99
C ASP A 73 -9.24 -4.38 -7.82
N GLY A 74 -8.82 -3.11 -7.84
CA GLY A 74 -7.67 -2.63 -8.61
C GLY A 74 -7.43 -1.14 -8.45
N HIS A 75 -6.70 -0.56 -9.39
CA HIS A 75 -6.38 0.85 -9.46
C HIS A 75 -7.44 1.64 -10.26
N ASP A 76 -7.69 2.88 -9.85
CA ASP A 76 -8.37 3.90 -10.67
C ASP A 76 -7.63 5.23 -10.51
N THR A 77 -6.82 5.56 -11.48
CA THR A 77 -5.96 6.75 -11.46
C THR A 77 -6.72 8.08 -11.37
N ARG A 78 -8.04 8.06 -11.56
CA ARG A 78 -8.92 9.23 -11.43
C ARG A 78 -9.42 9.45 -10.00
N ARG A 79 -9.22 8.47 -9.09
CA ARG A 79 -9.74 8.50 -7.71
C ARG A 79 -8.62 8.50 -6.70
N LYS A 80 -7.98 9.65 -6.53
CA LYS A 80 -6.88 9.85 -5.61
C LYS A 80 -7.40 10.19 -4.21
N ILE A 81 -7.30 9.24 -3.29
CA ILE A 81 -7.86 9.35 -1.92
C ILE A 81 -6.85 9.83 -0.89
N GLY A 82 -5.59 9.97 -1.26
CA GLY A 82 -4.56 10.37 -0.31
C GLY A 82 -3.19 10.42 -0.95
N VAL A 83 -2.18 10.60 -0.11
CA VAL A 83 -0.77 10.69 -0.52
C VAL A 83 0.13 9.96 0.48
N ILE A 84 1.14 9.26 -0.03
CA ILE A 84 2.20 8.64 0.75
C ILE A 84 3.26 9.71 1.06
N THR A 85 3.58 9.88 2.34
CA THR A 85 4.59 10.85 2.80
C THR A 85 5.80 10.19 3.46
N ARG A 86 5.70 8.90 3.75
CA ARG A 86 6.78 8.09 4.29
C ARG A 86 6.73 6.68 3.70
N ALA A 87 7.90 6.16 3.35
CA ALA A 87 8.08 4.78 2.92
C ALA A 87 9.42 4.27 3.45
N GLU A 88 9.45 3.02 3.92
CA GLU A 88 10.65 2.38 4.44
C GLU A 88 10.52 0.85 4.36
N ILE A 89 11.64 0.13 4.44
CA ILE A 89 11.64 -1.33 4.54
C ILE A 89 11.88 -1.73 5.99
N VAL A 90 10.90 -2.40 6.59
CA VAL A 90 10.98 -2.92 7.95
C VAL A 90 10.90 -4.45 7.88
N GLY A 91 11.99 -5.12 8.24
CA GLY A 91 12.10 -6.57 8.01
C GLY A 91 12.00 -6.88 6.51
N ARG A 92 10.94 -7.55 6.10
CA ARG A 92 10.65 -7.84 4.68
C ARG A 92 9.50 -7.00 4.12
N GLU A 93 8.92 -6.12 4.91
CA GLU A 93 7.76 -5.32 4.55
C GLU A 93 8.19 -3.95 4.02
N VAL A 94 7.66 -3.55 2.87
CA VAL A 94 7.69 -2.17 2.41
C VAL A 94 6.52 -1.46 3.06
N THR A 95 6.81 -0.75 4.15
CA THR A 95 5.81 0.00 4.92
C THR A 95 5.65 1.39 4.36
N VAL A 96 4.43 1.88 4.36
CA VAL A 96 4.08 3.23 3.92
C VAL A 96 3.19 3.90 4.95
N ALA A 97 3.31 5.23 5.03
CA ALA A 97 2.42 6.07 5.82
C ALA A 97 2.16 7.38 5.08
N GLY A 98 1.06 8.02 5.43
CA GLY A 98 0.66 9.27 4.81
C GLY A 98 -0.67 9.76 5.34
N PHE A 99 -1.42 10.46 4.51
CA PHE A 99 -2.77 10.88 4.87
C PHE A 99 -3.76 10.71 3.73
N LEU A 100 -5.00 10.45 4.11
CA LEU A 100 -6.17 10.40 3.26
C LEU A 100 -6.87 11.75 3.25
N TYR A 101 -7.54 12.07 2.16
CA TYR A 101 -8.43 13.22 2.03
C TYR A 101 -9.80 12.88 2.62
N GLY A 102 -9.87 12.82 3.96
CA GLY A 102 -10.98 12.24 4.71
C GLY A 102 -12.31 12.95 4.50
N ARG A 103 -12.31 14.27 4.24
CA ARG A 103 -13.51 15.04 3.94
C ARG A 103 -14.06 14.74 2.55
N ASP A 104 -13.15 14.51 1.59
CA ASP A 104 -13.52 14.29 0.20
C ASP A 104 -13.90 12.82 -0.06
N PHE A 105 -13.37 11.89 0.77
CA PHE A 105 -13.60 10.44 0.67
C PHE A 105 -13.98 9.81 2.03
N PRO A 106 -15.05 10.30 2.69
CA PRO A 106 -15.43 9.81 4.02
C PRO A 106 -15.81 8.33 4.02
N GLU A 107 -16.33 7.82 2.89
CA GLU A 107 -16.68 6.42 2.72
C GLU A 107 -15.43 5.51 2.77
N MET A 108 -14.30 5.97 2.22
CA MET A 108 -13.06 5.21 2.26
C MET A 108 -12.42 5.23 3.65
N VAL A 109 -12.49 6.35 4.35
CA VAL A 109 -12.06 6.43 5.75
C VAL A 109 -12.88 5.47 6.61
N ALA A 110 -14.21 5.46 6.43
CA ALA A 110 -15.10 4.55 7.16
C ALA A 110 -14.82 3.08 6.80
N GLU A 111 -14.55 2.77 5.53
CA GLU A 111 -14.25 1.40 5.09
C GLU A 111 -12.91 0.90 5.65
N ILE A 112 -11.86 1.74 5.62
CA ILE A 112 -10.56 1.41 6.24
C ILE A 112 -10.72 1.25 7.76
N GLY A 113 -11.50 2.12 8.41
CA GLY A 113 -11.73 2.07 9.86
C GLY A 113 -12.48 0.82 10.34
N LYS A 114 -13.23 0.14 9.48
CA LYS A 114 -13.88 -1.14 9.79
C LYS A 114 -12.90 -2.32 9.83
N ASN A 115 -11.71 -2.17 9.23
CA ASN A 115 -10.73 -3.24 9.25
C ASN A 115 -10.15 -3.42 10.65
N PRO A 116 -9.94 -4.65 11.10
CA PRO A 116 -9.18 -4.89 12.32
C PRO A 116 -7.77 -4.32 12.15
N THR A 117 -7.27 -3.63 13.17
CA THR A 117 -5.91 -3.11 13.17
C THR A 117 -4.89 -4.25 13.05
N HIS A 118 -3.66 -3.92 12.63
CA HIS A 118 -2.58 -4.90 12.55
C HIS A 118 -2.38 -5.62 13.90
N SER A 119 -2.43 -4.89 15.01
CA SER A 119 -2.32 -5.44 16.37
C SER A 119 -3.48 -6.40 16.72
N GLN A 120 -4.70 -6.10 16.29
CA GLN A 120 -5.86 -6.98 16.48
C GLN A 120 -5.72 -8.26 15.66
N ARG A 121 -5.24 -8.14 14.42
CA ARG A 121 -4.99 -9.31 13.54
C ARG A 121 -3.91 -10.24 14.10
N ALA A 122 -2.82 -9.69 14.61
CA ALA A 122 -1.77 -10.48 15.24
C ALA A 122 -2.29 -11.31 16.42
N ARG A 123 -3.21 -10.72 17.23
CA ARG A 123 -3.88 -11.44 18.33
C ARG A 123 -4.83 -12.53 17.83
N MET A 124 -5.58 -12.28 16.76
CA MET A 124 -6.51 -13.27 16.18
C MET A 124 -5.78 -14.46 15.58
N ASN A 125 -4.62 -14.25 14.96
CA ASN A 125 -3.79 -15.34 14.41
C ASN A 125 -3.04 -16.13 15.49
N GLY A 126 -2.82 -15.57 16.68
CA GLY A 126 -2.19 -16.22 17.83
C GLY A 126 -3.15 -17.08 18.67
N VAL A 127 -4.46 -16.93 18.49
CA VAL A 127 -5.46 -17.76 19.15
C VAL A 127 -5.82 -18.93 18.22
N SER A 128 -5.10 -20.02 18.35
CA SER A 128 -5.47 -21.34 17.76
C SER A 128 -6.72 -21.86 18.47
N GLY A 129 -7.88 -21.37 18.08
CA GLY A 129 -9.19 -21.85 18.51
C GLY A 129 -9.76 -22.82 17.50
N ASN A 130 -10.12 -23.98 17.98
CA ASN A 130 -10.71 -25.15 17.32
C ASN A 130 -11.75 -24.79 16.21
N PRO A 131 -11.58 -25.24 14.94
CA PRO A 131 -12.43 -24.81 13.83
C PRO A 131 -13.72 -25.65 13.75
N LYS A 132 -14.63 -25.55 14.72
CA LYS A 132 -15.89 -26.29 14.67
C LYS A 132 -17.13 -25.51 14.19
N HIS A 133 -16.98 -24.25 13.82
CA HIS A 133 -18.08 -23.45 13.22
C HIS A 133 -17.55 -22.50 12.13
N ALA A 134 -16.88 -23.03 11.11
CA ALA A 134 -16.64 -22.30 9.87
C ALA A 134 -17.86 -22.49 8.97
N GLY A 135 -18.84 -21.60 9.08
CA GLY A 135 -19.74 -21.32 7.98
C GLY A 135 -18.91 -20.83 6.78
N GLU A 136 -19.41 -20.98 5.55
CA GLU A 136 -18.75 -20.59 4.28
C GLU A 136 -18.46 -19.07 4.19
N GLY A 137 -17.60 -18.57 5.05
CA GLY A 137 -17.11 -17.18 5.08
C GLY A 137 -15.69 -17.10 4.53
N ILE A 138 -15.36 -15.96 3.91
CA ILE A 138 -13.99 -15.65 3.49
C ILE A 138 -13.06 -15.84 4.69
N PRO A 139 -11.98 -16.63 4.57
CA PRO A 139 -11.03 -16.83 5.67
C PRO A 139 -10.60 -15.48 6.25
N ALA A 140 -10.51 -15.36 7.57
CA ALA A 140 -10.15 -14.11 8.25
C ALA A 140 -8.84 -13.49 7.74
N ALA A 141 -7.91 -14.35 7.26
CA ALA A 141 -6.67 -13.94 6.60
C ALA A 141 -6.89 -13.21 5.25
N GLU A 142 -8.01 -13.44 4.58
CA GLU A 142 -8.36 -12.83 3.29
C GLU A 142 -9.38 -11.71 3.43
N ALA A 143 -9.99 -11.56 4.59
CA ALA A 143 -10.92 -10.48 4.88
C ALA A 143 -10.19 -9.15 5.08
N GLY A 144 -10.85 -8.05 4.69
CA GLY A 144 -10.38 -6.70 4.89
C GLY A 144 -9.64 -6.11 3.68
N LEU A 145 -9.05 -4.94 3.89
CA LEU A 145 -8.34 -4.20 2.86
C LEU A 145 -6.84 -4.48 2.91
N GLY A 146 -6.23 -4.48 1.75
CA GLY A 146 -4.80 -4.53 1.49
C GLY A 146 -4.38 -3.39 0.59
N MET A 147 -3.14 -3.45 0.15
CA MET A 147 -2.55 -2.48 -0.75
C MET A 147 -1.98 -3.18 -1.98
N SER A 148 -1.89 -2.42 -3.07
CA SER A 148 -1.26 -2.82 -4.33
C SER A 148 -0.44 -1.67 -4.87
N TYR A 149 0.49 -1.99 -5.77
CA TYR A 149 1.33 -1.01 -6.43
C TYR A 149 1.36 -1.24 -7.94
N GLU A 150 1.64 -0.18 -8.68
CA GLU A 150 2.00 -0.20 -10.10
C GLU A 150 3.47 0.17 -10.26
N ILE A 151 4.10 -0.36 -11.28
CA ILE A 151 5.51 -0.14 -11.58
C ILE A 151 5.75 0.16 -13.05
N ALA A 152 6.81 0.91 -13.29
CA ALA A 152 7.44 1.08 -14.61
C ALA A 152 8.91 0.67 -14.54
N ASP A 153 9.57 0.65 -15.68
CA ASP A 153 11.00 0.39 -15.85
C ASP A 153 11.47 -0.90 -15.17
N ALA A 154 10.59 -1.90 -15.11
CA ALA A 154 10.89 -3.16 -14.45
C ALA A 154 11.87 -3.99 -15.26
N VAL A 155 12.97 -4.39 -14.63
CA VAL A 155 13.93 -5.35 -15.16
C VAL A 155 13.71 -6.70 -14.51
N VAL A 156 13.38 -7.70 -15.35
CA VAL A 156 13.17 -9.09 -14.95
C VAL A 156 14.41 -9.90 -15.28
N GLU A 157 14.90 -10.67 -14.34
CA GLU A 157 16.12 -11.46 -14.49
C GLU A 157 15.98 -12.54 -15.58
N ASP A 158 14.90 -13.32 -15.54
CA ASP A 158 14.56 -14.32 -16.56
C ASP A 158 13.05 -14.31 -16.83
N ILE A 159 12.67 -13.89 -18.03
CA ILE A 159 11.26 -13.83 -18.47
C ILE A 159 10.61 -15.21 -18.66
N LYS A 160 11.39 -16.29 -18.71
CA LYS A 160 10.89 -17.67 -18.83
C LYS A 160 10.72 -18.34 -17.47
N ALA A 161 11.23 -17.75 -16.40
CA ALA A 161 11.12 -18.29 -15.05
C ALA A 161 9.65 -18.29 -14.57
N ASN A 162 9.26 -19.28 -13.78
CA ASN A 162 7.92 -19.33 -13.17
C ASN A 162 7.64 -18.17 -12.21
N VAL A 163 8.69 -17.61 -11.61
CA VAL A 163 8.66 -16.42 -10.76
C VAL A 163 9.59 -15.39 -11.36
N TRP A 164 9.06 -14.23 -11.69
CA TRP A 164 9.84 -13.12 -12.19
C TRP A 164 10.53 -12.39 -11.04
N ILE A 165 11.86 -12.40 -11.05
CA ILE A 165 12.67 -11.65 -10.10
C ILE A 165 12.85 -10.24 -10.65
N LEU A 166 12.34 -9.26 -9.90
CA LEU A 166 12.41 -7.83 -10.24
C LEU A 166 13.66 -7.24 -9.58
N ASN A 167 14.68 -6.96 -10.40
CA ASN A 167 15.97 -6.42 -9.97
C ASN A 167 16.06 -4.90 -10.08
N GLN A 168 15.14 -4.28 -10.80
CA GLN A 168 14.99 -2.84 -10.94
C GLN A 168 13.51 -2.51 -11.21
N LEU A 169 13.05 -1.38 -10.71
CA LEU A 169 11.72 -0.83 -11.00
C LEU A 169 11.61 0.63 -10.52
N THR A 170 10.54 1.28 -10.95
CA THR A 170 10.07 2.56 -10.40
C THR A 170 8.61 2.35 -9.97
N PHE A 171 8.24 2.70 -8.74
CA PHE A 171 6.84 2.72 -8.35
C PHE A 171 6.13 3.88 -9.05
N THR A 172 4.98 3.62 -9.65
CA THR A 172 4.20 4.60 -10.41
C THR A 172 2.77 4.77 -9.90
N GLY A 173 2.31 3.88 -9.02
CA GLY A 173 1.00 3.95 -8.42
C GLY A 173 0.91 3.12 -7.14
N ALA A 174 -0.02 3.51 -6.27
CA ALA A 174 -0.40 2.77 -5.08
C ALA A 174 -1.92 2.81 -4.93
N ALA A 175 -2.51 1.69 -4.52
CA ALA A 175 -3.96 1.59 -4.36
C ALA A 175 -4.36 0.84 -3.10
N VAL A 176 -5.57 1.18 -2.60
CA VAL A 176 -6.29 0.40 -1.60
C VAL A 176 -7.26 -0.52 -2.33
N LEU A 177 -7.24 -1.79 -1.95
CA LEU A 177 -8.12 -2.79 -2.53
C LEU A 177 -8.44 -3.90 -1.50
N ARG A 178 -9.38 -4.79 -1.85
CA ARG A 178 -9.66 -5.96 -1.01
C ARG A 178 -8.43 -6.86 -0.96
N ARG A 179 -8.06 -7.33 0.22
CA ARG A 179 -6.87 -8.16 0.42
C ARG A 179 -6.83 -9.40 -0.47
N ASN A 180 -7.96 -10.03 -0.70
CA ASN A 180 -8.07 -11.16 -1.63
C ASN A 180 -7.82 -10.79 -3.10
N LYS A 181 -7.75 -9.49 -3.44
CA LYS A 181 -7.38 -8.98 -4.77
C LYS A 181 -5.91 -8.58 -4.85
N ALA A 182 -5.24 -8.30 -3.73
CA ALA A 182 -3.82 -7.99 -3.69
C ALA A 182 -2.96 -9.18 -4.17
N ALA A 183 -1.83 -8.90 -4.81
CA ALA A 183 -0.86 -9.93 -5.22
C ALA A 183 -0.17 -10.56 -4.00
N TYR A 184 -0.06 -9.83 -2.90
CA TYR A 184 0.45 -10.28 -1.62
C TYR A 184 -0.64 -10.18 -0.56
N LYS A 185 -1.02 -11.30 0.04
CA LYS A 185 -2.06 -11.38 1.09
C LYS A 185 -1.63 -10.76 2.42
N SER A 186 -0.33 -10.58 2.61
CA SER A 186 0.25 -9.94 3.80
C SER A 186 0.09 -8.42 3.82
N THR A 187 -0.32 -7.79 2.70
CA THR A 187 -0.56 -6.35 2.64
C THR A 187 -1.76 -5.93 3.48
N TRP A 188 -1.71 -4.73 4.02
CA TRP A 188 -2.80 -4.16 4.82
C TRP A 188 -2.72 -2.64 4.86
N ILE A 189 -3.83 -2.01 5.24
CA ILE A 189 -3.93 -0.57 5.52
C ILE A 189 -4.81 -0.36 6.75
N GLU A 190 -4.46 0.60 7.59
CA GLU A 190 -5.24 1.04 8.74
C GLU A 190 -5.13 2.55 8.93
N LEU A 191 -6.08 3.14 9.66
CA LEU A 191 -5.99 4.54 10.06
C LEU A 191 -4.91 4.70 11.13
N GLY A 192 -4.16 5.82 11.06
CA GLY A 192 -3.06 6.18 11.94
C GLY A 192 -3.46 7.20 13.00
#